data_de26117b502f899b9ef7cac158fbb911
#
_entry.id   de26117b502f899b9ef7cac158fbb911
#
_cell.length_a   1.000
_cell.length_b   1.000
_cell.length_c   1.000
_cell.angle_alpha   90.00
_cell.angle_beta   90.00
_cell.angle_gamma   90.00
#
_symmetry.space_group_name_H-M   'P 1'
#
loop_
_entity.id
_entity.type
_entity.pdbx_description
1 polymer ?
#
loop_
_entity_poly.entity_id
_entity_poly.type
_entity_poly.pdbx_seq_one_letter_code
_entity_poly.pdbx_strand_id
1 'polypeptide(L)'
;MLRERELTYVTGSTWTTDAIYRETPAKIARRRAEGCLTVEMEAAAFFAVAQFRGVSLAQILYGGDDLSGATWDSRGWTRHAVRATLFELAAAACLRL
;
A
#
# COMPACT_ATOMS: atom_id res chain seq x y z
N MET A 1 11.65 6.97 -11.14
CA MET A 1 11.89 7.81 -9.94
C MET A 1 12.50 7.04 -8.79
N LEU A 2 11.91 5.94 -8.32
CA LEU A 2 12.48 5.17 -7.21
C LEU A 2 13.87 4.61 -7.52
N ARG A 3 14.08 4.18 -8.75
CA ARG A 3 15.40 3.70 -9.19
C ARG A 3 16.45 4.80 -9.14
N GLU A 4 16.08 6.02 -9.50
CA GLU A 4 16.98 7.16 -9.50
C GLU A 4 17.46 7.52 -8.09
N ARG A 5 16.62 7.21 -7.08
CA ARG A 5 16.96 7.45 -5.68
C ARG A 5 17.57 6.22 -5.00
N GLU A 6 17.84 5.16 -5.77
CA GLU A 6 18.44 3.92 -5.31
C GLU A 6 17.68 3.27 -4.14
N LEU A 7 16.35 3.41 -4.16
CA LEU A 7 15.48 2.85 -3.13
C LEU A 7 15.05 1.44 -3.50
N THR A 8 15.07 0.54 -2.52
CA THR A 8 14.55 -0.80 -2.69
C THR A 8 13.03 -0.76 -2.63
N TYR A 9 12.38 -1.32 -3.66
CA TYR A 9 10.93 -1.38 -3.72
C TYR A 9 10.46 -2.63 -4.45
N VAL A 10 9.20 -2.98 -4.25
CA VAL A 10 8.56 -4.11 -4.92
C VAL A 10 7.29 -3.62 -5.58
N THR A 11 7.05 -4.07 -6.81
CA THR A 11 5.80 -3.80 -7.51
C THR A 11 4.90 -5.01 -7.31
N GLY A 12 3.65 -4.77 -6.97
CA GLY A 12 2.72 -5.87 -6.73
C GLY A 12 1.30 -5.42 -6.56
N SER A 13 0.43 -6.36 -6.23
CA SER A 13 -0.99 -6.12 -6.03
C SER A 13 -1.29 -5.88 -4.56
N THR A 14 -2.32 -5.10 -4.32
CA THR A 14 -2.88 -4.87 -2.99
C THR A 14 -4.37 -5.20 -3.03
N TRP A 15 -4.97 -5.44 -1.87
CA TRP A 15 -6.42 -5.57 -1.78
C TRP A 15 -6.98 -4.59 -0.77
N THR A 16 -8.19 -4.13 -1.01
CA THR A 16 -8.86 -3.15 -0.16
C THR A 16 -9.86 -3.86 0.73
N THR A 17 -9.74 -3.66 2.05
CA THR A 17 -10.71 -4.12 3.02
C THR A 17 -11.54 -2.95 3.52
N ASP A 18 -12.81 -3.21 3.84
CA ASP A 18 -13.69 -2.18 4.38
C ASP A 18 -13.66 -2.08 5.91
N ALA A 19 -13.08 -3.09 6.57
CA ALA A 19 -13.02 -3.11 8.02
C ALA A 19 -11.91 -4.03 8.50
N ILE A 20 -11.11 -3.54 9.43
CA ILE A 20 -9.96 -4.27 9.97
C ILE A 20 -10.39 -5.60 10.64
N TYR A 21 -11.54 -5.62 11.28
CA TYR A 21 -12.07 -6.82 11.95
C TYR A 21 -12.58 -7.87 10.97
N ARG A 22 -12.63 -7.56 9.67
CA ARG A 22 -13.00 -8.51 8.61
C ARG A 22 -11.79 -9.17 7.96
N GLU A 23 -10.61 -8.87 8.44
CA GLU A 23 -9.36 -9.46 7.94
C GLU A 23 -9.16 -10.82 8.63
N THR A 24 -9.98 -11.81 8.26
CA THR A 24 -9.89 -13.16 8.81
C THR A 24 -8.67 -13.89 8.23
N PRO A 25 -8.13 -14.92 8.93
CA PRO A 25 -7.04 -15.72 8.37
C PRO A 25 -7.38 -16.33 7.01
N ALA A 26 -8.63 -16.73 6.80
CA ALA A 26 -9.07 -17.30 5.52
C ALA A 26 -9.00 -16.26 4.40
N LYS A 27 -9.46 -15.03 4.64
CA LYS A 27 -9.37 -13.95 3.66
C LYS A 27 -7.93 -13.59 3.35
N ILE A 28 -7.09 -13.49 4.36
CA ILE A 28 -5.67 -13.16 4.20
C ILE A 28 -5.00 -14.23 3.33
N ALA A 29 -5.25 -15.51 3.61
CA ALA A 29 -4.67 -16.60 2.82
C ALA A 29 -5.15 -16.55 1.38
N ARG A 30 -6.43 -16.27 1.15
CA ARG A 30 -7.01 -16.17 -0.18
C ARG A 30 -6.36 -15.04 -0.99
N ARG A 31 -6.26 -13.85 -0.40
CA ARG A 31 -5.66 -12.70 -1.09
C ARG A 31 -4.19 -12.90 -1.36
N ARG A 32 -3.49 -13.55 -0.44
CA ARG A 32 -2.08 -13.91 -0.67
C ARG A 32 -1.94 -14.88 -1.83
N ALA A 33 -2.83 -15.87 -1.91
CA ALA A 33 -2.83 -16.83 -3.03
C ALA A 33 -3.12 -16.14 -4.38
N GLU A 34 -3.86 -15.02 -4.37
CA GLU A 34 -4.10 -14.21 -5.56
C GLU A 34 -2.90 -13.32 -5.92
N GLY A 35 -1.84 -13.34 -5.13
CA GLY A 35 -0.64 -12.55 -5.38
C GLY A 35 -0.61 -11.18 -4.72
N CYS A 36 -1.56 -10.88 -3.84
CA CYS A 36 -1.57 -9.61 -3.13
C CYS A 36 -0.46 -9.57 -2.08
N LEU A 37 0.33 -8.50 -2.09
CA LEU A 37 1.44 -8.29 -1.17
C LEU A 37 1.03 -7.49 0.05
N THR A 38 0.01 -6.65 -0.08
CA THR A 38 -0.43 -5.73 0.97
C THR A 38 -1.94 -5.67 1.05
N VAL A 39 -2.43 -5.12 2.15
CA VAL A 39 -3.84 -4.79 2.35
C VAL A 39 -3.91 -3.34 2.84
N GLU A 40 -4.90 -2.63 2.39
CA GLU A 40 -5.16 -1.23 2.77
C GLU A 40 -6.67 -0.99 2.71
N MET A 41 -7.11 0.23 2.95
CA MET A 41 -8.54 0.51 3.10
C MET A 41 -9.11 1.52 2.09
N GLU A 42 -8.30 2.06 1.20
CA GLU A 42 -8.74 3.17 0.34
C GLU A 42 -8.51 2.98 -1.15
N ALA A 43 -7.60 2.11 -1.57
CA ALA A 43 -7.15 2.04 -2.97
C ALA A 43 -8.28 1.80 -3.97
N ALA A 44 -9.20 0.89 -3.66
CA ALA A 44 -10.30 0.60 -4.58
C ALA A 44 -11.12 1.83 -4.90
N ALA A 45 -11.41 2.64 -3.87
CA ALA A 45 -12.16 3.89 -4.06
C ALA A 45 -11.34 4.92 -4.84
N PHE A 46 -10.07 5.08 -4.52
CA PHE A 46 -9.20 6.05 -5.21
C PHE A 46 -9.07 5.72 -6.70
N PHE A 47 -8.85 4.46 -7.04
CA PHE A 47 -8.71 4.06 -8.43
C PHE A 47 -10.04 4.18 -9.19
N ALA A 48 -11.16 3.88 -8.54
CA ALA A 48 -12.48 4.04 -9.16
C ALA A 48 -12.77 5.53 -9.46
N VAL A 49 -12.49 6.42 -8.53
CA VAL A 49 -12.68 7.86 -8.72
C VAL A 49 -11.74 8.39 -9.79
N ALA A 50 -10.48 7.96 -9.78
CA ALA A 50 -9.52 8.39 -10.79
C ALA A 50 -9.97 7.99 -12.20
N GLN A 51 -10.47 6.78 -12.36
CA GLN A 51 -10.99 6.30 -13.64
C GLN A 51 -12.19 7.13 -14.08
N PHE A 52 -13.12 7.38 -13.17
CA PHE A 52 -14.31 8.18 -13.46
C PHE A 52 -13.95 9.61 -13.87
N ARG A 53 -12.98 10.21 -13.20
CA ARG A 53 -12.55 11.58 -13.49
C ARG A 53 -11.55 11.69 -14.63
N GLY A 54 -11.04 10.57 -15.13
CA GLY A 54 -10.07 10.58 -16.21
C GLY A 54 -8.72 11.17 -15.81
N VAL A 55 -8.28 10.94 -14.56
CA VAL A 55 -6.99 11.44 -14.06
C VAL A 55 -6.05 10.27 -13.79
N SER A 56 -4.75 10.56 -13.84
CA SER A 56 -3.73 9.58 -13.51
C SER A 56 -3.58 9.43 -12.00
N LEU A 57 -3.40 8.18 -11.56
CA LEU A 57 -3.21 7.88 -10.15
C LEU A 57 -2.12 6.82 -10.00
N ALA A 58 -1.24 7.02 -9.06
CA ALA A 58 -0.25 6.03 -8.66
C ALA A 58 -0.25 5.93 -7.14
N GLN A 59 0.19 4.80 -6.61
CA GLN A 59 0.18 4.56 -5.18
C GLN A 59 1.50 3.95 -4.72
N ILE A 60 2.00 4.46 -3.61
CA ILE A 60 3.18 3.93 -2.92
C ILE A 60 2.73 3.54 -1.53
N LEU A 61 3.03 2.31 -1.14
CA LEU A 61 2.66 1.77 0.17
C LEU A 61 3.90 1.42 0.97
N TYR A 62 3.77 1.43 2.28
CA TYR A 62 4.79 0.93 3.18
C TYR A 62 4.15 -0.02 4.19
N GLY A 63 4.95 -0.94 4.75
CA GLY A 63 4.44 -1.89 5.72
C GLY A 63 4.24 -1.23 7.08
N GLY A 64 2.99 -1.02 7.45
CA GLY A 64 2.62 -0.52 8.77
C GLY A 64 2.47 -1.64 9.78
N ASP A 65 1.65 -2.63 9.43
CA ASP A 65 1.38 -3.79 10.26
C ASP A 65 1.71 -5.06 9.49
N ASP A 66 2.19 -6.08 10.20
CA ASP A 66 2.49 -7.37 9.58
C ASP A 66 1.43 -8.39 9.99
N LEU A 67 0.64 -8.84 9.01
CA LEU A 67 -0.39 -9.86 9.20
C LEU A 67 0.05 -11.23 8.66
N SER A 68 1.30 -11.38 8.23
CA SER A 68 1.78 -12.62 7.66
C SER A 68 1.97 -13.71 8.70
N GLY A 69 2.15 -13.35 9.98
CA GLY A 69 2.30 -14.27 11.08
C GLY A 69 0.98 -14.54 11.80
N ALA A 70 1.04 -15.36 12.87
CA ALA A 70 -0.12 -15.68 13.70
C ALA A 70 -0.54 -14.50 14.60
N THR A 71 0.38 -13.57 14.87
CA THR A 71 0.14 -12.40 15.70
C THR A 71 0.30 -11.13 14.89
N TRP A 72 -0.44 -10.12 15.31
CA TRP A 72 -0.37 -8.79 14.71
C TRP A 72 0.89 -8.08 15.18
N ASP A 73 1.66 -7.55 14.22
CA ASP A 73 2.91 -6.83 14.48
C ASP A 73 2.76 -5.39 14.00
N SER A 74 2.73 -4.44 14.94
CA SER A 74 2.68 -3.03 14.64
C SER A 74 4.10 -2.47 14.55
N ARG A 75 4.44 -1.90 13.39
CA ARG A 75 5.76 -1.31 13.15
C ARG A 75 5.80 0.18 13.43
N GLY A 76 5.08 0.62 14.45
CA GLY A 76 4.95 2.04 14.80
C GLY A 76 6.26 2.77 15.03
N TRP A 77 7.30 2.06 15.47
CA TRP A 77 8.61 2.64 15.78
C TRP A 77 9.37 3.14 14.53
N THR A 78 9.03 2.66 13.32
CA THR A 78 9.65 3.11 12.07
C THR A 78 8.79 4.10 11.29
N ARG A 79 7.60 4.38 11.77
CA ARG A 79 6.56 5.06 11.00
C ARG A 79 6.91 6.48 10.59
N HIS A 80 7.50 7.25 11.50
CA HIS A 80 7.79 8.66 11.23
C HIS A 80 8.77 8.88 10.08
N ALA A 81 9.91 8.17 10.13
CA ALA A 81 10.93 8.32 9.09
C ALA A 81 10.42 7.88 7.72
N VAL A 82 9.69 6.74 7.68
CA VAL A 82 9.14 6.22 6.44
C VAL A 82 8.10 7.16 5.86
N ARG A 83 7.22 7.71 6.69
CA ARG A 83 6.16 8.62 6.22
C ARG A 83 6.72 9.88 5.61
N ALA A 84 7.74 10.48 6.22
CA ALA A 84 8.39 11.65 5.67
C ALA A 84 9.02 11.36 4.31
N THR A 85 9.73 10.24 4.18
CA THR A 85 10.34 9.84 2.92
C THR A 85 9.29 9.60 1.84
N LEU A 86 8.19 8.92 2.18
CA LEU A 86 7.13 8.63 1.20
C LEU A 86 6.41 9.89 0.75
N PHE A 87 6.24 10.85 1.65
CA PHE A 87 5.63 12.13 1.26
C PHE A 87 6.48 12.83 0.18
N GLU A 88 7.79 12.87 0.38
CA GLU A 88 8.70 13.47 -0.60
C GLU A 88 8.67 12.73 -1.94
N LEU A 89 8.64 11.41 -1.89
CA LEU A 89 8.56 10.58 -3.10
C LEU A 89 7.24 10.79 -3.84
N ALA A 90 6.13 10.87 -3.10
CA ALA A 90 4.82 11.11 -3.70
C ALA A 90 4.76 12.47 -4.36
N ALA A 91 5.29 13.50 -3.72
CA ALA A 91 5.33 14.84 -4.29
C ALA A 91 6.17 14.88 -5.57
N ALA A 92 7.34 14.23 -5.57
CA ALA A 92 8.19 14.13 -6.76
C ALA A 92 7.50 13.34 -7.89
N ALA A 93 6.85 12.23 -7.56
CA ALA A 93 6.15 11.41 -8.53
C ALA A 93 4.99 12.15 -9.19
N CYS A 94 4.30 12.99 -8.42
CA CYS A 94 3.17 13.77 -8.91
C CYS A 94 3.56 14.65 -10.12
N LEU A 95 4.78 15.14 -10.12
CA LEU A 95 5.28 15.98 -11.22
C LEU A 95 5.55 15.18 -12.51
N ARG A 96 5.55 13.85 -12.42
CA ARG A 96 5.85 12.98 -13.56
C ARG A 96 4.60 12.24 -14.09
N LEU A 97 3.45 12.45 -13.49
CA LEU A 97 2.22 11.79 -13.94
C LEU A 97 1.57 12.47 -15.16
#